data_f56c4d0f2ed4a233762e77cb5adc36c6
#
_entry.id   f56c4d0f2ed4a233762e77cb5adc36c6
#
_cell.length_a   1.000
_cell.length_b   1.000
_cell.length_c   1.000
_cell.angle_alpha   90.00
_cell.angle_beta   90.00
_cell.angle_gamma   90.00
#
_symmetry.space_group_name_H-M   'P 1'
#
loop_
_entity.id
_entity.type
_entity.pdbx_description
1 polymer ?
#
loop_
_entity_poly.entity_id
_entity_poly.type
_entity_poly.pdbx_seq_one_letter_code
_entity_poly.pdbx_strand_id
1 'polypeptide(L)'
;EEEFTGTAILSWKPTPDLLVYGSYSRGYKAGGFNLDRSALSNPLAFDPANISAAALQFDEETVDAYEIGLKYSTREFGVSIAGFRQEFSNFQLNTFNGAFYIVQTVNSCDSDLGGADRDASATTGACSSDEVAPGVIAQGVEIETYLRPARDLDITLGVTYSDTSFEDNLIGDDTGAPLDPALRLLPGDNLSNAPEIVATSSLTWTPPIGDSGLEGLVFVNARMAGDYNTGSDLLFSKEQDSFVVVNGRVGLTNIADRFAIEGWVNNLFDVGYTQVAFNTPFVAPQQTFSAFLAEPRTYGITVRGKF
;
A
#
# COMPACT_ATOMS: atom_id res chain seq x y z
N GLU A 1 4.77 7.75 25.53
CA GLU A 1 5.02 8.45 24.26
C GLU A 1 4.08 9.65 24.17
N GLU A 2 4.56 10.76 23.68
CA GLU A 2 3.77 11.99 23.45
C GLU A 2 4.20 12.57 22.09
N GLU A 3 3.31 12.45 21.09
CA GLU A 3 3.56 12.96 19.75
C GLU A 3 2.55 14.05 19.35
N PHE A 4 3.05 15.10 18.74
CA PHE A 4 2.19 16.14 18.19
C PHE A 4 1.69 15.74 16.81
N THR A 5 0.37 15.70 16.65
CA THR A 5 -0.28 15.43 15.36
C THR A 5 -1.18 16.59 14.95
N GLY A 6 -1.34 16.77 13.65
CA GLY A 6 -2.20 17.84 13.16
C GLY A 6 -2.23 17.91 11.64
N THR A 7 -3.17 18.72 11.13
CA THR A 7 -3.32 18.96 9.70
C THR A 7 -3.57 20.44 9.46
N ALA A 8 -2.91 21.01 8.47
CA ALA A 8 -3.15 22.36 7.96
C ALA A 8 -3.49 22.28 6.47
N ILE A 9 -4.63 22.87 6.09
CA ILE A 9 -5.12 22.86 4.69
C ILE A 9 -5.38 24.30 4.25
N LEU A 10 -4.82 24.68 3.11
CA LEU A 10 -5.16 25.90 2.40
C LEU A 10 -5.90 25.53 1.12
N SER A 11 -7.09 26.08 0.92
CA SER A 11 -7.89 25.84 -0.26
C SER A 11 -8.38 27.12 -0.90
N TRP A 12 -8.44 27.14 -2.23
CA TRP A 12 -8.87 28.25 -3.04
C TRP A 12 -9.83 27.78 -4.13
N LYS A 13 -10.98 28.46 -4.24
CA LYS A 13 -12.00 28.20 -5.27
C LYS A 13 -12.09 29.39 -6.24
N PRO A 14 -11.28 29.44 -7.30
CA PRO A 14 -11.33 30.52 -8.28
C PRO A 14 -12.66 30.56 -9.06
N THR A 15 -13.30 29.42 -9.24
CA THR A 15 -14.64 29.27 -9.82
C THR A 15 -15.48 28.28 -9.01
N PRO A 16 -16.81 28.21 -9.19
CA PRO A 16 -17.65 27.21 -8.54
C PRO A 16 -17.20 25.75 -8.79
N ASP A 17 -16.65 25.49 -9.96
CA ASP A 17 -16.29 24.16 -10.46
C ASP A 17 -14.82 23.79 -10.22
N LEU A 18 -13.98 24.73 -9.77
CA LEU A 18 -12.54 24.53 -9.61
C LEU A 18 -12.11 24.77 -8.16
N LEU A 19 -11.48 23.75 -7.57
CA LEU A 19 -10.81 23.81 -6.27
C LEU A 19 -9.31 23.54 -6.48
N VAL A 20 -8.47 24.39 -5.91
CA VAL A 20 -7.03 24.14 -5.74
C VAL A 20 -6.73 24.12 -4.24
N TYR A 21 -5.89 23.21 -3.80
CA TYR A 21 -5.52 23.11 -2.39
C TYR A 21 -4.09 22.66 -2.20
N GLY A 22 -3.57 22.93 -1.02
CA GLY A 22 -2.35 22.37 -0.50
C GLY A 22 -2.55 21.99 0.95
N SER A 23 -1.96 20.90 1.39
CA SER A 23 -2.02 20.43 2.77
C SER A 23 -0.68 19.98 3.29
N TYR A 24 -0.53 20.11 4.60
CA TYR A 24 0.50 19.47 5.40
C TYR A 24 -0.18 18.73 6.55
N SER A 25 0.27 17.51 6.80
CA SER A 25 -0.22 16.69 7.92
C SER A 25 0.95 15.99 8.59
N ARG A 26 0.91 15.94 9.92
CA ARG A 26 1.80 15.10 10.71
C ARG A 26 0.97 14.06 11.46
N GLY A 27 1.35 12.81 11.31
CA GLY A 27 0.74 11.65 11.96
C GLY A 27 1.77 10.82 12.71
N TYR A 28 1.30 9.88 13.53
CA TYR A 28 2.16 8.90 14.17
C TYR A 28 1.45 7.57 14.35
N LYS A 29 2.25 6.52 14.49
CA LYS A 29 1.82 5.18 14.88
C LYS A 29 2.62 4.81 16.14
N ALA A 30 1.93 4.43 17.21
CA ALA A 30 2.57 4.16 18.49
C ALA A 30 3.63 3.07 18.39
N GLY A 31 4.69 3.22 19.15
CA GLY A 31 5.66 2.18 19.43
C GLY A 31 5.07 1.08 20.31
N GLY A 32 5.86 0.11 20.66
CA GLY A 32 5.38 -1.03 21.43
C GLY A 32 6.47 -2.01 21.84
N PHE A 33 6.04 -3.22 22.14
CA PHE A 33 6.94 -4.30 22.54
C PHE A 33 6.71 -5.54 21.71
N ASN A 34 7.79 -6.13 21.21
CA ASN A 34 7.78 -7.46 20.67
C ASN A 34 7.50 -8.47 21.79
N LEU A 35 6.38 -9.19 21.69
CA LEU A 35 5.98 -10.14 22.74
C LEU A 35 6.71 -11.47 22.66
N ASP A 36 7.45 -11.71 21.58
CA ASP A 36 8.25 -12.90 21.39
C ASP A 36 9.70 -12.66 21.83
N ARG A 37 10.22 -13.55 22.68
CA ARG A 37 11.60 -13.50 23.16
C ARG A 37 12.66 -13.66 22.05
N SER A 38 12.26 -14.07 20.85
CA SER A 38 13.16 -14.17 19.69
C SER A 38 13.68 -12.81 19.21
N ALA A 39 13.05 -11.72 19.62
CA ALA A 39 13.56 -10.36 19.44
C ALA A 39 14.82 -10.08 20.29
N LEU A 40 15.12 -10.91 21.28
CA LEU A 40 16.34 -10.81 22.06
C LEU A 40 17.53 -11.37 21.28
N SER A 41 18.67 -10.71 21.36
CA SER A 41 19.91 -11.04 20.65
C SER A 41 20.45 -12.48 20.89
N ASN A 42 20.02 -13.12 21.96
CA ASN A 42 20.36 -14.53 22.25
C ASN A 42 19.20 -15.28 22.91
N PRO A 43 18.14 -15.64 22.13
CA PRO A 43 16.95 -16.28 22.67
C PRO A 43 17.15 -17.65 23.27
N LEU A 44 18.28 -18.32 22.99
CA LEU A 44 18.63 -19.65 23.51
C LEU A 44 19.41 -19.57 24.83
N ALA A 45 20.11 -18.48 25.09
CA ALA A 45 20.83 -18.26 26.35
C ALA A 45 19.95 -17.42 27.30
N PHE A 46 18.89 -18.02 27.82
CA PHE A 46 18.01 -17.39 28.78
C PHE A 46 18.76 -17.09 30.08
N ASP A 47 19.33 -15.90 30.18
CA ASP A 47 19.87 -15.35 31.42
C ASP A 47 18.93 -14.26 31.94
N PRO A 48 18.12 -14.55 32.96
CA PRO A 48 17.18 -13.58 33.54
C PRO A 48 17.82 -12.27 34.01
N ALA A 49 19.13 -12.31 34.30
CA ALA A 49 19.88 -11.16 34.79
C ALA A 49 20.22 -10.15 33.69
N ASN A 50 20.20 -10.57 32.44
CA ASN A 50 20.57 -9.76 31.25
C ASN A 50 19.42 -9.47 30.28
N ILE A 51 18.18 -9.82 30.65
CA ILE A 51 17.01 -9.46 29.84
C ILE A 51 16.58 -8.05 30.18
N SER A 52 16.64 -7.17 29.19
CA SER A 52 16.07 -5.83 29.29
C SER A 52 14.75 -5.78 28.51
N ALA A 53 13.72 -5.22 29.10
CA ALA A 53 12.47 -4.92 28.40
C ALA A 53 12.70 -3.93 27.23
N ALA A 54 13.72 -3.07 27.34
CA ALA A 54 14.13 -2.16 26.28
C ALA A 54 14.58 -2.90 25.00
N ALA A 55 15.14 -4.11 25.12
CA ALA A 55 15.52 -4.91 23.95
C ALA A 55 14.33 -5.51 23.18
N LEU A 56 13.13 -5.41 23.73
CA LEU A 56 11.87 -5.84 23.07
C LEU A 56 11.08 -4.65 22.54
N GLN A 57 11.46 -3.43 22.90
CA GLN A 57 10.77 -2.21 22.51
C GLN A 57 11.10 -1.86 21.06
N PHE A 58 10.14 -1.31 20.37
CA PHE A 58 10.29 -0.59 19.11
C PHE A 58 9.61 0.77 19.25
N ASP A 59 10.19 1.78 18.60
CA ASP A 59 9.80 3.17 18.75
C ASP A 59 8.57 3.51 17.91
N GLU A 60 7.95 4.65 18.19
CA GLU A 60 6.86 5.20 17.40
C GLU A 60 7.35 5.60 16.00
N GLU A 61 6.51 5.32 15.03
CA GLU A 61 6.67 5.79 13.65
C GLU A 61 5.98 7.14 13.49
N THR A 62 6.66 8.11 12.90
CA THR A 62 6.07 9.39 12.53
C THR A 62 6.06 9.59 11.02
N VAL A 63 5.07 10.35 10.52
CA VAL A 63 4.97 10.71 9.10
C VAL A 63 4.68 12.19 8.96
N ASP A 64 5.46 12.85 8.11
CA ASP A 64 5.20 14.18 7.59
C ASP A 64 4.72 14.09 6.15
N ALA A 65 3.48 14.54 5.89
CA ALA A 65 2.81 14.40 4.61
C ALA A 65 2.48 15.76 3.99
N TYR A 66 2.85 15.92 2.73
CA TYR A 66 2.64 17.11 1.91
C TYR A 66 1.80 16.72 0.70
N GLU A 67 0.77 17.51 0.38
CA GLU A 67 -0.06 17.27 -0.80
C GLU A 67 -0.44 18.61 -1.45
N ILE A 68 -0.44 18.63 -2.78
CA ILE A 68 -1.01 19.71 -3.59
C ILE A 68 -1.96 19.09 -4.59
N GLY A 69 -3.15 19.68 -4.75
CA GLY A 69 -4.13 19.11 -5.65
C GLY A 69 -5.04 20.14 -6.32
N LEU A 70 -5.64 19.66 -7.39
CA LEU A 70 -6.62 20.37 -8.18
C LEU A 70 -7.83 19.46 -8.41
N LYS A 71 -9.04 20.00 -8.19
CA LYS A 71 -10.31 19.30 -8.49
C LYS A 71 -11.16 20.20 -9.36
N TYR A 72 -11.47 19.73 -10.57
CA TYR A 72 -12.42 20.35 -11.46
C TYR A 72 -13.63 19.42 -11.62
N SER A 73 -14.84 19.93 -11.42
CA SER A 73 -16.04 19.12 -11.40
C SER A 73 -17.24 19.87 -11.98
N THR A 74 -17.77 19.32 -13.05
CA THR A 74 -19.06 19.72 -13.65
C THR A 74 -20.06 18.56 -13.51
N ARG A 75 -21.26 18.70 -14.08
CA ARG A 75 -22.26 17.63 -14.07
C ARG A 75 -21.85 16.42 -14.93
N GLU A 76 -21.12 16.63 -16.01
CA GLU A 76 -20.83 15.64 -17.04
C GLU A 76 -19.37 15.14 -16.99
N PHE A 77 -18.51 15.92 -16.38
CA PHE A 77 -17.08 15.64 -16.32
C PHE A 77 -16.47 16.12 -15.01
N GLY A 78 -15.58 15.33 -14.44
CA GLY A 78 -14.74 15.75 -13.34
C GLY A 78 -13.36 15.12 -13.44
N VAL A 79 -12.37 15.87 -12.98
CA VAL A 79 -10.99 15.42 -12.84
C VAL A 79 -10.43 15.92 -11.51
N SER A 80 -9.74 15.02 -10.82
CA SER A 80 -8.92 15.31 -9.62
C SER A 80 -7.49 14.92 -9.92
N ILE A 81 -6.55 15.81 -9.64
CA ILE A 81 -5.13 15.55 -9.77
C ILE A 81 -4.50 15.97 -8.45
N ALA A 82 -3.72 15.09 -7.84
CA ALA A 82 -2.96 15.38 -6.63
C ALA A 82 -1.51 14.90 -6.78
N GLY A 83 -0.57 15.70 -6.33
CA GLY A 83 0.82 15.31 -6.11
C GLY A 83 1.08 15.25 -4.62
N PHE A 84 1.74 14.20 -4.14
CA PHE A 84 2.01 13.98 -2.73
C PHE A 84 3.45 13.58 -2.47
N ARG A 85 3.90 13.85 -1.24
CA ARG A 85 5.14 13.34 -0.66
C ARG A 85 4.92 13.07 0.83
N GLN A 86 5.35 11.90 1.29
CA GLN A 86 5.29 11.47 2.68
C GLN A 86 6.66 10.98 3.10
N GLU A 87 7.11 11.40 4.27
CA GLU A 87 8.40 11.09 4.84
C GLU A 87 8.19 10.39 6.17
N PHE A 88 8.67 9.15 6.27
CA PHE A 88 8.47 8.29 7.44
C PHE A 88 9.76 8.16 8.23
N SER A 89 9.73 8.56 9.51
CA SER A 89 10.80 8.32 10.48
C SER A 89 10.41 7.16 11.39
N ASN A 90 11.39 6.37 11.82
CA ASN A 90 11.19 5.14 12.59
C ASN A 90 10.16 4.23 11.91
N PHE A 91 10.28 4.04 10.59
CA PHE A 91 9.33 3.21 9.85
C PHE A 91 9.29 1.79 10.40
N GLN A 92 8.12 1.39 10.90
CA GLN A 92 7.92 0.08 11.55
C GLN A 92 7.63 -1.00 10.51
N LEU A 93 8.44 -2.04 10.48
CA LEU A 93 8.26 -3.18 9.59
C LEU A 93 8.36 -4.52 10.32
N ASN A 94 7.73 -5.55 9.74
CA ASN A 94 7.86 -6.92 10.22
C ASN A 94 9.08 -7.58 9.59
N THR A 95 10.06 -7.93 10.41
CA THR A 95 11.29 -8.63 10.02
C THR A 95 11.22 -10.10 10.43
N PHE A 96 11.60 -10.98 9.52
CA PHE A 96 11.75 -12.41 9.81
C PHE A 96 13.18 -12.71 10.24
N ASN A 97 13.39 -13.11 11.50
CA ASN A 97 14.72 -13.41 12.06
C ASN A 97 15.18 -14.87 11.85
N GLY A 98 14.50 -15.60 10.94
CA GLY A 98 14.78 -17.02 10.68
C GLY A 98 13.85 -18.00 11.43
N ALA A 99 13.17 -17.55 12.47
CA ALA A 99 12.25 -18.35 13.27
C ALA A 99 10.88 -17.68 13.48
N PHE A 100 10.87 -16.38 13.75
CA PHE A 100 9.67 -15.61 14.07
C PHE A 100 9.68 -14.26 13.35
N TYR A 101 8.52 -13.61 13.32
CA TYR A 101 8.39 -12.22 12.90
C TYR A 101 8.47 -11.30 14.11
N ILE A 102 9.28 -10.27 14.01
CA ILE A 102 9.43 -9.19 14.99
C ILE A 102 9.23 -7.84 14.30
N VAL A 103 8.75 -6.84 15.04
CA VAL A 103 8.71 -5.47 14.58
C VAL A 103 10.05 -4.81 14.88
N GLN A 104 10.60 -4.17 13.86
CA GLN A 104 11.80 -3.32 13.94
C GLN A 104 11.48 -1.97 13.30
N THR A 105 12.22 -0.94 13.68
CA THR A 105 12.18 0.38 13.05
C THR A 105 13.37 0.55 12.11
N VAL A 106 13.22 1.38 11.08
CA VAL A 106 14.29 1.81 10.21
C VAL A 106 14.22 3.32 9.97
N ASN A 107 15.39 3.91 9.88
CA ASN A 107 15.63 5.28 9.45
C ASN A 107 16.69 5.28 8.34
N SER A 108 17.07 6.45 7.87
CA SER A 108 18.22 6.62 6.99
C SER A 108 19.30 7.49 7.62
N CYS A 109 20.47 7.49 7.02
CA CYS A 109 21.59 8.36 7.34
C CYS A 109 21.85 9.36 6.21
N ASP A 110 21.98 10.63 6.51
CA ASP A 110 22.34 11.67 5.51
C ASP A 110 23.74 11.41 4.91
N SER A 111 24.64 10.80 5.67
CA SER A 111 25.96 10.43 5.19
C SER A 111 25.94 9.10 4.45
N ASP A 112 26.78 8.98 3.39
CA ASP A 112 26.96 7.74 2.64
C ASP A 112 27.65 6.68 3.53
N LEU A 113 26.96 5.56 3.76
CA LEU A 113 27.45 4.42 4.53
C LEU A 113 28.41 3.50 3.73
N GLY A 114 28.65 3.81 2.45
CA GLY A 114 29.54 3.03 1.58
C GLY A 114 29.07 1.59 1.36
N GLY A 115 27.76 1.31 1.50
CA GLY A 115 27.15 0.00 1.35
C GLY A 115 27.26 -0.89 2.59
N ALA A 116 27.61 -0.33 3.76
CA ALA A 116 27.68 -1.07 5.01
C ALA A 116 26.31 -1.53 5.53
N ASP A 117 25.24 -0.86 5.12
CA ASP A 117 23.84 -1.23 5.36
C ASP A 117 23.37 -2.45 4.53
N ARG A 118 24.10 -2.80 3.47
CA ARG A 118 23.84 -3.95 2.57
C ARG A 118 24.69 -5.17 2.89
N ASP A 119 25.58 -5.08 3.88
CA ASP A 119 26.42 -6.22 4.29
C ASP A 119 25.72 -7.15 5.29
N ALA A 120 26.37 -8.21 5.68
CA ALA A 120 25.84 -9.19 6.63
C ALA A 120 26.32 -8.93 8.08
N SER A 121 26.88 -7.75 8.37
CA SER A 121 27.40 -7.40 9.69
C SER A 121 26.38 -6.56 10.47
N ALA A 122 26.16 -6.90 11.73
CA ALA A 122 25.34 -6.11 12.64
C ALA A 122 26.11 -4.98 13.35
N THR A 123 27.36 -4.70 12.95
CA THR A 123 28.25 -3.74 13.65
C THR A 123 28.85 -2.70 12.73
N THR A 124 28.60 -2.76 11.43
CA THR A 124 29.02 -1.79 10.41
C THR A 124 27.83 -0.93 9.97
N GLY A 125 28.08 0.28 9.47
CA GLY A 125 27.03 1.16 8.99
C GLY A 125 26.30 1.96 10.08
N ALA A 126 26.99 2.26 11.20
CA ALA A 126 26.46 3.18 12.20
C ALA A 126 26.46 4.62 11.66
N CYS A 127 25.48 5.39 12.07
CA CYS A 127 25.26 6.80 11.75
C CYS A 127 25.39 7.68 13.00
N SER A 128 25.77 8.93 12.86
CA SER A 128 25.66 9.91 13.94
C SER A 128 24.19 10.26 14.14
N SER A 129 23.75 10.41 15.40
CA SER A 129 22.35 10.70 15.71
C SER A 129 21.85 12.06 15.18
N ASP A 130 22.75 12.97 14.85
CA ASP A 130 22.45 14.26 14.22
C ASP A 130 22.36 14.20 12.68
N GLU A 131 22.65 13.06 12.08
CA GLU A 131 22.53 12.75 10.65
C GLU A 131 21.39 11.76 10.35
N VAL A 132 20.59 11.40 11.36
CA VAL A 132 19.43 10.52 11.18
C VAL A 132 18.31 11.25 10.45
N ALA A 133 17.78 10.62 9.41
CA ALA A 133 16.75 11.14 8.53
C ALA A 133 15.63 10.11 8.30
N PRO A 134 14.49 10.48 7.71
CA PRO A 134 13.43 9.53 7.38
C PRO A 134 13.93 8.35 6.56
N GLY A 135 13.55 7.13 6.94
CA GLY A 135 14.01 5.89 6.28
C GLY A 135 13.18 5.44 5.10
N VAL A 136 11.96 5.98 4.95
CA VAL A 136 11.05 5.66 3.85
C VAL A 136 10.43 6.94 3.29
N ILE A 137 10.43 7.03 1.96
CA ILE A 137 9.77 8.11 1.23
C ILE A 137 8.68 7.50 0.34
N ALA A 138 7.47 8.07 0.39
CA ALA A 138 6.40 7.79 -0.56
C ALA A 138 6.03 9.07 -1.29
N GLN A 139 6.17 9.10 -2.61
CA GLN A 139 5.86 10.28 -3.42
C GLN A 139 5.25 9.89 -4.75
N GLY A 140 4.38 10.76 -5.28
CA GLY A 140 3.71 10.38 -6.51
C GLY A 140 2.65 11.36 -6.98
N VAL A 141 1.88 10.88 -7.96
CA VAL A 141 0.77 11.62 -8.56
C VAL A 141 -0.43 10.70 -8.68
N GLU A 142 -1.60 11.21 -8.29
CA GLU A 142 -2.88 10.56 -8.47
C GLU A 142 -3.76 11.35 -9.43
N ILE A 143 -4.41 10.65 -10.36
CA ILE A 143 -5.36 11.22 -11.31
C ILE A 143 -6.63 10.39 -11.24
N GLU A 144 -7.75 11.05 -10.95
CA GLU A 144 -9.08 10.45 -10.99
C GLU A 144 -9.97 11.25 -11.93
N THR A 145 -10.75 10.54 -12.75
CA THR A 145 -11.65 11.17 -13.72
C THR A 145 -12.99 10.45 -13.71
N TYR A 146 -14.07 11.21 -13.77
CA TYR A 146 -15.39 10.67 -14.12
C TYR A 146 -15.95 11.38 -15.35
N LEU A 147 -16.68 10.62 -16.17
CA LEU A 147 -17.30 11.06 -17.40
C LEU A 147 -18.75 10.57 -17.46
N ARG A 148 -19.68 11.46 -17.81
CA ARG A 148 -21.09 11.17 -18.11
C ARG A 148 -21.44 11.62 -19.52
N PRO A 149 -20.99 10.89 -20.56
CA PRO A 149 -21.24 11.30 -21.94
C PRO A 149 -22.71 11.15 -22.33
N ALA A 150 -23.49 10.37 -21.58
CA ALA A 150 -24.94 10.24 -21.73
C ALA A 150 -25.59 10.07 -20.33
N ARG A 151 -26.93 10.19 -20.26
CA ARG A 151 -27.67 10.13 -18.97
C ARG A 151 -27.54 8.78 -18.26
N ASP A 152 -27.37 7.71 -19.02
CA ASP A 152 -27.35 6.33 -18.62
C ASP A 152 -25.96 5.69 -18.71
N LEU A 153 -24.92 6.49 -18.95
CA LEU A 153 -23.54 6.03 -19.10
C LEU A 153 -22.59 6.78 -18.18
N ASP A 154 -22.03 6.06 -17.22
CA ASP A 154 -21.00 6.54 -16.31
C ASP A 154 -19.68 5.81 -16.58
N ILE A 155 -18.58 6.55 -16.66
CA ILE A 155 -17.23 6.03 -16.83
C ILE A 155 -16.35 6.65 -15.74
N THR A 156 -15.54 5.83 -15.07
CA THR A 156 -14.50 6.30 -14.14
C THR A 156 -13.14 5.77 -14.56
N LEU A 157 -12.12 6.60 -14.40
CA LEU A 157 -10.71 6.24 -14.64
C LEU A 157 -9.89 6.77 -13.48
N GLY A 158 -9.01 5.95 -12.95
CA GLY A 158 -8.03 6.31 -11.93
C GLY A 158 -6.65 5.79 -12.32
N VAL A 159 -5.63 6.61 -12.11
CA VAL A 159 -4.22 6.23 -12.27
C VAL A 159 -3.45 6.81 -11.11
N THR A 160 -2.70 5.97 -10.43
CA THR A 160 -1.74 6.37 -9.40
C THR A 160 -0.35 5.96 -9.88
N TYR A 161 0.57 6.90 -9.89
CA TYR A 161 2.00 6.65 -9.90
C TYR A 161 2.54 6.96 -8.51
N SER A 162 3.15 6.00 -7.84
CA SER A 162 3.71 6.14 -6.50
C SER A 162 5.08 5.48 -6.44
N ASP A 163 6.12 6.28 -6.30
CA ASP A 163 7.43 5.83 -5.89
C ASP A 163 7.41 5.77 -4.35
N THR A 164 7.42 4.56 -3.81
CA THR A 164 7.40 4.30 -2.36
C THR A 164 8.57 3.39 -2.03
N SER A 165 9.67 3.99 -1.60
CA SER A 165 10.97 3.33 -1.48
C SER A 165 11.61 3.53 -0.11
N PHE A 166 12.45 2.60 0.26
CA PHE A 166 13.44 2.80 1.31
C PHE A 166 14.56 3.71 0.79
N GLU A 167 15.11 4.53 1.67
CA GLU A 167 16.29 5.35 1.36
C GLU A 167 17.55 4.47 1.16
N ASP A 168 18.57 5.02 0.48
CA ASP A 168 19.78 4.28 0.11
C ASP A 168 20.67 3.89 1.30
N ASN A 169 20.70 4.72 2.36
CA ASN A 169 21.58 4.54 3.52
C ASN A 169 20.76 4.21 4.76
N LEU A 170 20.26 2.97 4.86
CA LEU A 170 19.39 2.58 5.98
C LEU A 170 20.16 2.27 7.26
N ILE A 171 19.55 2.62 8.37
CA ILE A 171 19.99 2.35 9.74
C ILE A 171 18.84 1.78 10.58
N GLY A 172 19.17 1.23 11.75
CA GLY A 172 18.22 0.46 12.55
C GLY A 172 17.24 1.29 13.38
N ASP A 173 17.68 2.43 13.91
CA ASP A 173 16.87 3.26 14.82
C ASP A 173 17.31 4.74 14.81
N ASP A 174 16.65 5.56 15.60
CA ASP A 174 16.93 7.00 15.72
C ASP A 174 18.24 7.32 16.48
N THR A 175 18.87 6.34 17.10
CA THR A 175 20.20 6.50 17.71
C THR A 175 21.34 6.36 16.68
N GLY A 176 21.03 5.95 15.46
CA GLY A 176 22.00 5.67 14.40
C GLY A 176 22.62 4.28 14.46
N ALA A 177 21.94 3.32 15.09
CA ALA A 177 22.43 1.95 15.16
C ALA A 177 22.50 1.30 13.76
N PRO A 178 23.46 0.39 13.50
CA PRO A 178 23.55 -0.35 12.26
C PRO A 178 22.24 -1.06 11.89
N LEU A 179 21.96 -1.16 10.58
CA LEU A 179 20.83 -1.92 10.08
C LEU A 179 20.94 -3.40 10.43
N ASP A 180 19.84 -4.03 10.83
CA ASP A 180 19.79 -5.49 11.00
C ASP A 180 20.13 -6.18 9.67
N PRO A 181 21.09 -7.13 9.64
CA PRO A 181 21.46 -7.87 8.44
C PRO A 181 20.30 -8.62 7.75
N ALA A 182 19.21 -8.89 8.45
CA ALA A 182 18.00 -9.45 7.85
C ALA A 182 17.31 -8.48 6.88
N LEU A 183 17.58 -7.18 7.03
CA LEU A 183 16.99 -6.08 6.24
C LEU A 183 17.90 -5.59 5.10
N ARG A 184 19.09 -6.18 4.91
CA ARG A 184 20.12 -5.72 3.97
C ARG A 184 19.71 -5.63 2.50
N LEU A 185 18.55 -6.16 2.13
CA LEU A 185 18.00 -6.07 0.78
C LEU A 185 17.08 -4.86 0.59
N LEU A 186 16.73 -4.16 1.67
CA LEU A 186 15.78 -3.04 1.62
C LEU A 186 16.38 -1.72 1.09
N PRO A 187 17.66 -1.35 1.40
CA PRO A 187 18.19 -0.05 1.02
C PRO A 187 18.02 0.25 -0.47
N GLY A 188 17.39 1.37 -0.81
CA GLY A 188 17.15 1.85 -2.18
C GLY A 188 16.10 1.08 -2.98
N ASP A 189 15.44 0.08 -2.40
CA ASP A 189 14.39 -0.68 -3.08
C ASP A 189 12.98 -0.22 -2.69
N ASN A 190 12.01 -0.49 -3.57
CA ASN A 190 10.60 -0.19 -3.32
C ASN A 190 10.03 -1.05 -2.18
N LEU A 191 9.08 -0.52 -1.44
CA LEU A 191 8.39 -1.27 -0.39
C LEU A 191 7.64 -2.47 -0.99
N SER A 192 7.51 -3.51 -0.19
CA SER A 192 6.68 -4.67 -0.57
C SER A 192 5.20 -4.26 -0.72
N ASN A 193 4.51 -4.90 -1.67
CA ASN A 193 3.12 -4.62 -2.03
C ASN A 193 2.83 -3.17 -2.44
N ALA A 194 3.84 -2.45 -2.92
CA ALA A 194 3.78 -1.07 -3.38
C ALA A 194 4.13 -0.97 -4.88
N PRO A 195 3.24 -1.42 -5.79
CA PRO A 195 3.48 -1.26 -7.23
C PRO A 195 3.53 0.22 -7.59
N GLU A 196 4.51 0.63 -8.39
CA GLU A 196 4.67 2.04 -8.79
C GLU A 196 3.48 2.57 -9.59
N ILE A 197 2.82 1.71 -10.35
CA ILE A 197 1.67 2.10 -11.18
C ILE A 197 0.47 1.23 -10.83
N VAL A 198 -0.63 1.89 -10.46
CA VAL A 198 -1.96 1.26 -10.34
C VAL A 198 -2.93 2.03 -11.23
N ALA A 199 -3.66 1.31 -12.08
CA ALA A 199 -4.73 1.90 -12.86
C ALA A 199 -6.05 1.18 -12.60
N THR A 200 -7.12 1.95 -12.51
CA THR A 200 -8.49 1.43 -12.35
C THR A 200 -9.40 2.05 -13.40
N SER A 201 -10.35 1.30 -13.89
CA SER A 201 -11.39 1.82 -14.75
C SER A 201 -12.72 1.15 -14.45
N SER A 202 -13.82 1.87 -14.62
CA SER A 202 -15.15 1.28 -14.64
C SER A 202 -16.05 1.92 -15.67
N LEU A 203 -16.97 1.13 -16.19
CA LEU A 203 -18.05 1.57 -17.06
C LEU A 203 -19.36 0.99 -16.51
N THR A 204 -20.33 1.86 -16.31
CA THR A 204 -21.71 1.50 -15.98
C THR A 204 -22.63 2.07 -17.04
N TRP A 205 -23.38 1.20 -17.71
CA TRP A 205 -24.36 1.60 -18.71
C TRP A 205 -25.72 0.98 -18.37
N THR A 206 -26.72 1.84 -18.21
CA THR A 206 -28.07 1.46 -17.80
C THR A 206 -29.12 1.93 -18.80
N PRO A 207 -29.09 1.43 -20.08
CA PRO A 207 -30.00 1.91 -21.11
C PRO A 207 -31.44 1.51 -20.84
N PRO A 208 -32.43 2.38 -21.10
CA PRO A 208 -33.84 2.00 -21.11
C PRO A 208 -34.10 1.02 -22.26
N ILE A 209 -34.95 0.00 -22.02
CA ILE A 209 -35.31 -1.01 -23.02
C ILE A 209 -36.67 -0.67 -23.63
N GLY A 210 -36.65 0.25 -24.62
CA GLY A 210 -37.84 0.74 -25.25
C GLY A 210 -38.85 1.31 -24.22
N ASP A 211 -40.15 1.03 -24.43
CA ASP A 211 -41.23 1.44 -23.52
C ASP A 211 -41.62 0.34 -22.50
N SER A 212 -40.76 -0.66 -22.29
CA SER A 212 -41.07 -1.83 -21.45
C SER A 212 -41.09 -1.55 -19.93
N GLY A 213 -40.58 -0.39 -19.49
CA GLY A 213 -40.34 -0.11 -18.07
C GLY A 213 -39.19 -0.92 -17.49
N LEU A 214 -38.33 -1.49 -18.36
CA LEU A 214 -37.10 -2.17 -18.00
C LEU A 214 -35.89 -1.34 -18.36
N GLU A 215 -34.82 -1.50 -17.57
CA GLU A 215 -33.50 -0.95 -17.84
C GLU A 215 -32.49 -2.10 -17.96
N GLY A 216 -31.60 -2.00 -18.91
CA GLY A 216 -30.43 -2.87 -18.99
C GLY A 216 -29.40 -2.49 -17.93
N LEU A 217 -28.51 -3.41 -17.62
CA LEU A 217 -27.29 -3.14 -16.85
C LEU A 217 -26.12 -3.78 -17.60
N VAL A 218 -25.14 -2.97 -17.93
CA VAL A 218 -23.80 -3.43 -18.32
C VAL A 218 -22.80 -2.74 -17.39
N PHE A 219 -22.08 -3.53 -16.62
CA PHE A 219 -21.03 -3.03 -15.76
C PHE A 219 -19.74 -3.80 -16.05
N VAL A 220 -18.65 -3.07 -16.27
CA VAL A 220 -17.32 -3.63 -16.41
C VAL A 220 -16.36 -2.80 -15.58
N ASN A 221 -15.51 -3.45 -14.84
CA ASN A 221 -14.37 -2.77 -14.22
C ASN A 221 -13.08 -3.53 -14.46
N ALA A 222 -11.98 -2.79 -14.55
CA ALA A 222 -10.64 -3.35 -14.65
C ALA A 222 -9.72 -2.69 -13.61
N ARG A 223 -8.82 -3.49 -13.06
CA ARG A 223 -7.70 -3.03 -12.23
C ARG A 223 -6.40 -3.59 -12.81
N MET A 224 -5.45 -2.71 -13.05
CA MET A 224 -4.08 -3.04 -13.38
C MET A 224 -3.20 -2.71 -12.19
N ALA A 225 -2.24 -3.56 -11.87
CA ALA A 225 -1.12 -3.26 -10.98
C ALA A 225 0.19 -3.53 -11.73
N GLY A 226 1.17 -2.66 -11.55
CA GLY A 226 2.57 -2.90 -11.96
C GLY A 226 3.17 -4.09 -11.22
N ASP A 227 4.39 -4.43 -11.53
CA ASP A 227 5.17 -5.41 -10.80
C ASP A 227 5.54 -4.90 -9.40
N TYR A 228 5.69 -5.81 -8.47
CA TYR A 228 6.07 -5.52 -7.08
C TYR A 228 6.55 -6.77 -6.36
N ASN A 229 7.31 -6.61 -5.28
CA ASN A 229 7.63 -7.73 -4.40
C ASN A 229 6.51 -7.96 -3.37
N THR A 230 6.11 -9.20 -3.16
CA THR A 230 5.02 -9.58 -2.24
C THR A 230 5.49 -9.88 -0.82
N GLY A 231 6.79 -9.87 -0.56
CA GLY A 231 7.40 -10.19 0.73
C GLY A 231 8.13 -9.02 1.34
N SER A 232 8.00 -8.81 2.65
CA SER A 232 8.63 -7.69 3.37
C SER A 232 10.16 -7.74 3.43
N ASP A 233 10.78 -8.87 3.08
CA ASP A 233 12.23 -9.06 2.98
C ASP A 233 12.80 -8.84 1.57
N LEU A 234 11.94 -8.48 0.62
CA LEU A 234 12.26 -8.21 -0.79
C LEU A 234 13.07 -9.30 -1.50
N LEU A 235 12.91 -10.56 -1.08
CA LEU A 235 13.54 -11.69 -1.78
C LEU A 235 12.99 -11.79 -3.20
N PHE A 236 13.88 -11.89 -4.18
CA PHE A 236 13.55 -11.98 -5.63
C PHE A 236 12.55 -13.10 -5.96
N SER A 237 12.52 -14.17 -5.18
CA SER A 237 11.58 -15.29 -5.37
C SER A 237 10.13 -14.96 -5.01
N LYS A 238 9.87 -13.78 -4.46
CA LYS A 238 8.54 -13.27 -4.06
C LYS A 238 8.06 -12.14 -4.97
N GLU A 239 8.75 -11.89 -6.06
CA GLU A 239 8.33 -10.92 -7.07
C GLU A 239 7.03 -11.36 -7.74
N GLN A 240 6.17 -10.41 -8.00
CA GLN A 240 4.92 -10.55 -8.73
C GLN A 240 4.97 -9.67 -9.96
N ASP A 241 4.83 -10.28 -11.14
CA ASP A 241 4.71 -9.56 -12.41
C ASP A 241 3.43 -8.73 -12.45
N SER A 242 3.44 -7.68 -13.26
CA SER A 242 2.26 -6.86 -13.52
C SER A 242 1.07 -7.69 -14.00
N PHE A 243 -0.13 -7.29 -13.61
CA PHE A 243 -1.36 -8.01 -13.99
C PHE A 243 -2.55 -7.07 -14.20
N VAL A 244 -3.57 -7.57 -14.90
CA VAL A 244 -4.86 -6.91 -15.08
C VAL A 244 -5.99 -7.86 -14.73
N VAL A 245 -6.84 -7.45 -13.78
CA VAL A 245 -8.08 -8.18 -13.43
C VAL A 245 -9.28 -7.43 -13.99
N VAL A 246 -10.17 -8.16 -14.69
CA VAL A 246 -11.40 -7.61 -15.24
C VAL A 246 -12.60 -8.33 -14.65
N ASN A 247 -13.59 -7.56 -14.19
CA ASN A 247 -14.87 -8.08 -13.71
C ASN A 247 -16.00 -7.51 -14.56
N GLY A 248 -17.11 -8.23 -14.65
CA GLY A 248 -18.26 -7.80 -15.43
C GLY A 248 -19.59 -8.23 -14.84
N ARG A 249 -20.62 -7.43 -15.14
CA ARG A 249 -22.03 -7.76 -14.85
C ARG A 249 -22.91 -7.35 -16.01
N VAL A 250 -23.87 -8.18 -16.33
CA VAL A 250 -24.94 -7.85 -17.27
C VAL A 250 -26.27 -8.20 -16.65
N GLY A 251 -27.29 -7.38 -16.84
CA GLY A 251 -28.55 -7.65 -16.19
C GLY A 251 -29.70 -6.79 -16.70
N LEU A 252 -30.84 -7.02 -16.08
CA LEU A 252 -32.09 -6.31 -16.30
C LEU A 252 -32.67 -5.91 -14.94
N THR A 253 -33.12 -4.67 -14.85
CA THR A 253 -33.90 -4.19 -13.70
C THR A 253 -35.15 -3.47 -14.18
N ASN A 254 -36.18 -3.37 -13.34
CA ASN A 254 -37.30 -2.51 -13.65
C ASN A 254 -37.06 -1.09 -13.11
N ILE A 255 -37.62 -0.07 -13.78
CA ILE A 255 -37.47 1.36 -13.45
C ILE A 255 -37.87 1.66 -12.00
N ALA A 256 -38.77 0.87 -11.40
CA ALA A 256 -39.16 0.99 -10.00
C ALA A 256 -38.18 0.33 -9.00
N ASP A 257 -37.09 -0.27 -9.48
CA ASP A 257 -36.08 -1.00 -8.70
C ASP A 257 -36.66 -2.07 -7.77
N ARG A 258 -37.80 -2.69 -8.19
CA ARG A 258 -38.45 -3.76 -7.45
C ARG A 258 -37.97 -5.15 -7.83
N PHE A 259 -37.42 -5.31 -9.01
CA PHE A 259 -36.92 -6.58 -9.54
C PHE A 259 -35.61 -6.34 -10.30
N ALA A 260 -34.65 -7.21 -10.07
CA ALA A 260 -33.42 -7.26 -10.87
C ALA A 260 -32.95 -8.71 -11.04
N ILE A 261 -32.41 -9.01 -12.22
CA ILE A 261 -31.66 -10.23 -12.52
C ILE A 261 -30.35 -9.85 -13.15
N GLU A 262 -29.26 -10.38 -12.61
CA GLU A 262 -27.89 -10.05 -13.01
C GLU A 262 -27.07 -11.33 -13.16
N GLY A 263 -26.38 -11.51 -14.29
CA GLY A 263 -25.26 -12.44 -14.45
C GLY A 263 -23.96 -11.68 -14.19
N TRP A 264 -23.04 -12.29 -13.45
CA TRP A 264 -21.76 -11.66 -13.11
C TRP A 264 -20.58 -12.61 -13.25
N VAL A 265 -19.42 -12.05 -13.49
CA VAL A 265 -18.13 -12.74 -13.50
C VAL A 265 -17.08 -11.86 -12.81
N ASN A 266 -16.34 -12.46 -11.90
CA ASN A 266 -15.12 -11.86 -11.33
C ASN A 266 -13.92 -12.58 -11.91
N ASN A 267 -12.84 -11.83 -12.12
CA ASN A 267 -11.61 -12.31 -12.75
C ASN A 267 -11.91 -13.03 -14.07
N LEU A 268 -12.50 -12.31 -15.02
CA LEU A 268 -12.98 -12.82 -16.32
C LEU A 268 -11.93 -13.66 -17.06
N PHE A 269 -10.67 -13.27 -16.99
CA PHE A 269 -9.57 -13.92 -17.70
C PHE A 269 -8.83 -14.97 -16.88
N ASP A 270 -9.29 -15.23 -15.63
CA ASP A 270 -8.70 -16.23 -14.72
C ASP A 270 -7.20 -15.94 -14.43
N VAL A 271 -6.87 -14.69 -14.20
CA VAL A 271 -5.51 -14.24 -13.93
C VAL A 271 -5.10 -14.69 -12.53
N GLY A 272 -4.03 -15.47 -12.43
CA GLY A 272 -3.43 -15.83 -11.16
C GLY A 272 -2.37 -14.82 -10.75
N TYR A 273 -2.41 -14.35 -9.50
CA TYR A 273 -1.36 -13.52 -8.91
C TYR A 273 -1.23 -13.78 -7.43
N THR A 274 -0.05 -13.49 -6.88
CA THR A 274 0.22 -13.57 -5.44
C THR A 274 -0.16 -12.27 -4.77
N GLN A 275 -0.92 -12.34 -3.68
CA GLN A 275 -1.30 -11.15 -2.90
C GLN A 275 -0.23 -10.80 -1.88
N VAL A 276 0.30 -11.80 -1.19
CA VAL A 276 1.36 -11.66 -0.19
C VAL A 276 2.12 -12.97 -0.07
N ALA A 277 3.44 -12.87 0.12
CA ALA A 277 4.28 -14.01 0.45
C ALA A 277 5.10 -13.71 1.73
N PHE A 278 5.29 -14.71 2.55
CA PHE A 278 6.02 -14.58 3.82
C PHE A 278 6.83 -15.85 4.11
N ASN A 279 7.93 -15.68 4.82
CA ASN A 279 8.79 -16.80 5.21
C ASN A 279 8.04 -17.72 6.18
N THR A 280 8.16 -19.03 5.96
CA THR A 280 7.50 -20.01 6.82
C THR A 280 8.35 -20.22 8.08
N PRO A 281 7.81 -19.96 9.29
CA PRO A 281 8.51 -20.20 10.55
C PRO A 281 8.97 -21.66 10.70
N PHE A 282 10.10 -21.87 11.38
CA PHE A 282 10.66 -23.17 11.76
C PHE A 282 11.06 -24.11 10.61
N VAL A 283 11.17 -23.63 9.39
CA VAL A 283 11.52 -24.45 8.21
C VAL A 283 12.95 -24.15 7.72
N ALA A 284 13.78 -23.52 8.56
CA ALA A 284 15.20 -23.34 8.25
C ALA A 284 15.92 -24.71 8.23
N PRO A 285 16.88 -24.91 7.30
CA PRO A 285 17.53 -23.92 6.42
C PRO A 285 16.91 -23.83 5.02
N GLN A 286 15.80 -24.48 4.73
CA GLN A 286 15.24 -24.62 3.37
C GLN A 286 14.66 -23.32 2.79
N GLN A 287 14.53 -22.25 3.59
CA GLN A 287 14.00 -20.94 3.19
C GLN A 287 12.70 -21.04 2.36
N THR A 288 11.78 -21.86 2.82
CA THR A 288 10.47 -21.96 2.19
C THR A 288 9.62 -20.75 2.58
N PHE A 289 8.77 -20.34 1.68
CA PHE A 289 7.77 -19.31 1.97
C PHE A 289 6.36 -19.80 1.64
N SER A 290 5.39 -19.22 2.32
CA SER A 290 3.97 -19.42 2.07
C SER A 290 3.44 -18.22 1.31
N ALA A 291 2.44 -18.41 0.45
CA ALA A 291 1.81 -17.35 -0.31
C ALA A 291 0.29 -17.45 -0.25
N PHE A 292 -0.37 -16.29 -0.19
CA PHE A 292 -1.80 -16.16 -0.45
C PHE A 292 -2.00 -15.77 -1.90
N LEU A 293 -2.73 -16.60 -2.64
CA LEU A 293 -3.05 -16.38 -4.03
C LEU A 293 -4.35 -15.55 -4.15
N ALA A 294 -4.50 -14.88 -5.28
CA ALA A 294 -5.74 -14.22 -5.65
C ALA A 294 -6.88 -15.23 -5.86
N GLU A 295 -8.11 -14.73 -5.76
CA GLU A 295 -9.29 -15.52 -6.08
C GLU A 295 -9.31 -15.91 -7.58
N PRO A 296 -9.59 -17.18 -7.92
CA PRO A 296 -9.75 -17.60 -9.29
C PRO A 296 -11.02 -17.00 -9.91
N ARG A 297 -11.22 -17.20 -11.20
CA ARG A 297 -12.46 -16.78 -11.86
C ARG A 297 -13.69 -17.41 -11.17
N THR A 298 -14.63 -16.54 -10.79
CA THR A 298 -15.93 -16.93 -10.25
C THR A 298 -17.03 -16.26 -11.07
N TYR A 299 -18.19 -16.92 -11.17
CA TYR A 299 -19.35 -16.37 -11.88
C TYR A 299 -20.65 -16.86 -11.27
N GLY A 300 -21.71 -16.12 -11.50
CA GLY A 300 -23.00 -16.48 -10.94
C GLY A 300 -24.14 -15.62 -11.45
N ILE A 301 -25.32 -15.88 -10.91
CA ILE A 301 -26.55 -15.14 -11.18
C ILE A 301 -27.09 -14.63 -9.85
N THR A 302 -27.50 -13.37 -9.83
CA THR A 302 -28.19 -12.74 -8.69
C THR A 302 -29.59 -12.34 -9.10
N VAL A 303 -30.57 -12.69 -8.30
CA VAL A 303 -31.97 -12.24 -8.44
C VAL A 303 -32.34 -11.48 -7.19
N ARG A 304 -32.87 -10.26 -7.36
CA ARG A 304 -33.34 -9.41 -6.26
C ARG A 304 -34.81 -9.08 -6.46
N GLY A 305 -35.58 -9.08 -5.36
CA GLY A 305 -36.95 -8.63 -5.32
C GLY A 305 -37.22 -7.80 -4.07
N LYS A 306 -37.90 -6.65 -4.21
CA LYS A 306 -38.36 -5.82 -3.08
C LYS A 306 -39.88 -5.94 -3.01
N PHE A 307 -40.41 -6.31 -1.86
CA PHE A 307 -41.82 -6.50 -1.59
C PHE A 307 -42.38 -5.37 -0.74
#